data_33b41ce6e168493b5a7dfff9cfa58aa0
#
_entry.id   33b41ce6e168493b5a7dfff9cfa58aa0
#
_cell.length_a   1.000
_cell.length_b   1.000
_cell.length_c   1.000
_cell.angle_alpha   90.00
_cell.angle_beta   90.00
_cell.angle_gamma   90.00
#
_symmetry.space_group_name_H-M   'P 1'
#
loop_
_entity.id
_entity.type
_entity.pdbx_description
1 polymer ?
#
loop_
_entity_poly.entity_id
_entity_poly.type
_entity_poly.pdbx_seq_one_letter_code
_entity_poly.pdbx_strand_id
1 'polypeptide(L)'
;MLNMERYHNQRLAELFQKQYFDDAIAYQTVIFQHLMKAGILKPLDPQITALQFYSPIFLLLQLCDSNPQYERTAIELLQKHIRQFLKLNSTKGD
;
A
#
# COMPACT_ATOMS: atom_id res chain seq x y z
N MET A 1 10.89 -26.00 -21.18
CA MET A 1 9.59 -25.66 -20.66
C MET A 1 9.65 -24.89 -19.35
N LEU A 2 10.38 -25.38 -18.37
CA LEU A 2 10.54 -24.65 -17.12
C LEU A 2 11.14 -23.26 -17.31
N ASN A 3 12.10 -23.13 -18.21
CA ASN A 3 12.73 -21.85 -18.47
C ASN A 3 11.75 -20.85 -19.09
N MET A 4 10.88 -21.31 -19.94
CA MET A 4 9.87 -20.46 -20.53
C MET A 4 8.85 -19.99 -19.51
N GLU A 5 8.44 -20.88 -18.63
CA GLU A 5 7.52 -20.51 -17.57
C GLU A 5 8.12 -19.50 -16.63
N ARG A 6 9.40 -19.69 -16.28
CA ARG A 6 10.12 -18.75 -15.42
C ARG A 6 10.18 -17.38 -16.05
N TYR A 7 10.53 -17.32 -17.32
CA TYR A 7 10.63 -16.05 -18.02
C TYR A 7 9.27 -15.36 -18.07
N HIS A 8 8.24 -16.12 -18.37
CA HIS A 8 6.88 -15.60 -18.45
C HIS A 8 6.43 -15.06 -17.08
N ASN A 9 6.66 -15.83 -16.04
CA ASN A 9 6.30 -15.42 -14.69
C ASN A 9 7.07 -14.18 -14.22
N GLN A 10 8.35 -14.11 -14.58
CA GLN A 10 9.16 -12.98 -14.24
C GLN A 10 8.65 -11.71 -14.92
N ARG A 11 8.29 -11.82 -16.19
CA ARG A 11 7.76 -10.70 -16.94
C ARG A 11 6.43 -10.21 -16.35
N LEU A 12 5.56 -11.14 -15.99
CA LEU A 12 4.31 -10.79 -15.32
C LEU A 12 4.54 -10.12 -13.98
N ALA A 13 5.51 -10.64 -13.23
CA ALA A 13 5.86 -10.04 -11.95
C ALA A 13 6.37 -8.62 -12.11
N GLU A 14 7.18 -8.37 -13.13
CA GLU A 14 7.70 -7.04 -13.41
C GLU A 14 6.59 -6.07 -13.80
N LEU A 15 5.67 -6.51 -14.65
CA LEU A 15 4.52 -5.70 -15.04
C LEU A 15 3.62 -5.40 -13.83
N PHE A 16 3.41 -6.42 -13.00
CA PHE A 16 2.62 -6.27 -11.78
C PHE A 16 3.26 -5.25 -10.85
N GLN A 17 4.57 -5.37 -10.63
CA GLN A 17 5.30 -4.45 -9.78
C GLN A 17 5.19 -3.03 -10.29
N LYS A 18 5.42 -2.83 -11.58
CA LYS A 18 5.36 -1.48 -12.14
C LYS A 18 3.98 -0.89 -12.01
N GLN A 19 2.96 -1.64 -12.37
CA GLN A 19 1.60 -1.11 -12.47
C GLN A 19 0.92 -0.96 -11.12
N TYR A 20 1.08 -1.94 -10.25
CA TYR A 20 0.33 -1.97 -9.01
C TYR A 20 1.15 -1.55 -7.80
N PHE A 21 2.46 -1.57 -7.92
CA PHE A 21 3.32 -1.19 -6.80
C PHE A 21 3.99 0.16 -7.07
N ASP A 22 4.84 0.24 -8.09
CA ASP A 22 5.62 1.46 -8.32
C ASP A 22 4.72 2.66 -8.61
N ASP A 23 3.76 2.50 -9.51
CA ASP A 23 2.86 3.59 -9.87
C ASP A 23 1.94 3.97 -8.71
N ALA A 24 1.46 2.99 -7.96
CA ALA A 24 0.61 3.26 -6.81
C ALA A 24 1.37 3.99 -5.72
N ILE A 25 2.61 3.58 -5.45
CA ILE A 25 3.43 4.26 -4.43
C ILE A 25 3.75 5.68 -4.89
N ALA A 26 4.07 5.87 -6.17
CA ALA A 26 4.36 7.21 -6.71
C ALA A 26 3.14 8.12 -6.55
N TYR A 27 1.98 7.61 -6.88
CA TYR A 27 0.74 8.37 -6.76
C TYR A 27 0.43 8.74 -5.32
N GLN A 28 0.55 7.77 -4.42
CA GLN A 28 0.32 8.01 -3.00
C GLN A 28 1.34 8.98 -2.43
N THR A 29 2.58 8.91 -2.89
CA THR A 29 3.63 9.83 -2.46
C THR A 29 3.24 11.27 -2.74
N VAL A 30 2.71 11.53 -3.93
CA VAL A 30 2.27 12.88 -4.31
C VAL A 30 1.13 13.34 -3.41
N ILE A 31 0.16 12.47 -3.15
CA ILE A 31 -0.97 12.81 -2.28
C ILE A 31 -0.48 13.15 -0.87
N PHE A 32 0.38 12.31 -0.31
CA PHE A 32 0.88 12.56 1.05
C PHE A 32 1.73 13.81 1.11
N GLN A 33 2.49 14.08 0.06
CA GLN A 33 3.26 15.31 -0.02
C GLN A 33 2.37 16.54 0.09
N HIS A 34 1.25 16.53 -0.62
CA HIS A 34 0.28 17.63 -0.53
C HIS A 34 -0.35 17.73 0.86
N LEU A 35 -0.68 16.60 1.47
CA LEU A 35 -1.26 16.59 2.80
C LEU A 35 -0.27 17.09 3.86
N MET A 36 1.00 16.77 3.69
CA MET A 36 2.06 17.28 4.58
C MET A 36 2.24 18.79 4.42
N LYS A 37 2.23 19.28 3.18
CA LYS A 37 2.33 20.72 2.92
C LYS A 37 1.13 21.47 3.46
N ALA A 38 -0.03 20.86 3.43
CA ALA A 38 -1.25 21.45 3.97
C ALA A 38 -1.31 21.42 5.50
N GLY A 39 -0.36 20.74 6.15
CA GLY A 39 -0.34 20.65 7.60
C GLY A 39 -1.30 19.61 8.17
N ILE A 40 -1.86 18.76 7.33
CA ILE A 40 -2.79 17.73 7.78
C ILE A 40 -2.03 16.53 8.33
N LEU A 41 -0.94 16.17 7.69
CA LEU A 41 -0.07 15.09 8.16
C LEU A 41 1.26 15.66 8.64
N LYS A 42 1.89 14.94 9.56
CA LYS A 42 3.22 15.33 10.05
C LYS A 42 4.22 15.37 8.90
N PRO A 43 5.15 16.32 8.92
CA PRO A 43 6.13 16.49 7.85
C PRO A 43 7.22 15.42 7.91
N LEU A 44 6.92 14.26 7.36
CA LEU A 44 7.82 13.14 7.29
C LEU A 44 8.17 12.89 5.83
N ASP A 45 8.94 11.83 5.58
CA ASP A 45 9.23 11.44 4.21
C ASP A 45 7.97 10.92 3.54
N PRO A 46 7.46 11.58 2.49
CA PRO A 46 6.20 11.18 1.89
C PRO A 46 6.27 9.83 1.18
N GLN A 47 7.41 9.46 0.64
CA GLN A 47 7.56 8.16 -0.01
C GLN A 47 7.49 7.02 1.00
N ILE A 48 8.19 7.18 2.12
CA ILE A 48 8.16 6.16 3.17
C ILE A 48 6.78 6.09 3.80
N THR A 49 6.14 7.23 4.01
CA THR A 49 4.79 7.28 4.56
C THR A 49 3.80 6.57 3.63
N ALA A 50 3.93 6.80 2.32
CA ALA A 50 3.10 6.13 1.33
C ALA A 50 3.32 4.62 1.38
N LEU A 51 4.57 4.19 1.48
CA LEU A 51 4.90 2.78 1.54
C LEU A 51 4.29 2.13 2.78
N GLN A 52 4.41 2.79 3.92
CA GLN A 52 3.86 2.27 5.17
C GLN A 52 2.34 2.16 5.13
N PHE A 53 1.69 3.10 4.48
CA PHE A 53 0.24 3.07 4.37
C PHE A 53 -0.25 2.02 3.40
N TYR A 54 0.39 1.94 2.25
CA TYR A 54 -0.09 1.13 1.13
C TYR A 54 0.26 -0.36 1.28
N SER A 55 1.41 -0.68 1.84
CA SER A 55 1.88 -2.07 1.88
C SER A 55 0.95 -3.03 2.60
N PRO A 56 0.41 -2.69 3.79
CA PRO A 56 -0.54 -3.60 4.44
C PRO A 56 -1.82 -3.77 3.63
N ILE A 57 -2.26 -2.71 2.96
CA ILE A 57 -3.45 -2.78 2.11
C ILE A 57 -3.21 -3.77 0.97
N PHE A 58 -2.07 -3.65 0.32
CA PHE A 58 -1.70 -4.53 -0.79
C PHE A 58 -1.63 -5.98 -0.34
N LEU A 59 -1.01 -6.22 0.82
CA LEU A 59 -0.90 -7.56 1.38
C LEU A 59 -2.28 -8.16 1.65
N LEU A 60 -3.16 -7.37 2.27
CA LEU A 60 -4.50 -7.84 2.60
C LEU A 60 -5.32 -8.16 1.35
N LEU A 61 -5.18 -7.34 0.31
CA LEU A 61 -5.86 -7.60 -0.95
C LEU A 61 -5.38 -8.90 -1.59
N GLN A 62 -4.08 -9.16 -1.54
CA GLN A 62 -3.54 -10.41 -2.07
C GLN A 62 -4.04 -11.62 -1.30
N LEU A 63 -4.14 -11.51 0.01
CA LEU A 63 -4.67 -12.59 0.83
C LEU A 63 -6.13 -12.88 0.48
N CYS A 64 -6.92 -11.85 0.23
CA CYS A 64 -8.31 -12.02 -0.17
C CYS A 64 -8.44 -12.70 -1.53
N ASP A 65 -7.56 -12.34 -2.48
CA ASP A 65 -7.56 -12.98 -3.79
C ASP A 65 -7.28 -14.47 -3.69
N SER A 66 -6.30 -14.84 -2.87
CA SER A 66 -5.92 -16.24 -2.70
C SER A 66 -6.91 -17.00 -1.84
N ASN A 67 -7.62 -16.32 -0.97
CA ASN A 67 -8.44 -16.93 0.06
C ASN A 67 -9.66 -16.05 0.36
N PRO A 68 -10.73 -16.18 -0.45
CA PRO A 68 -11.88 -15.28 -0.31
C PRO A 68 -12.52 -15.27 1.08
N GLN A 69 -12.41 -16.36 1.82
CA GLN A 69 -12.98 -16.41 3.17
C GLN A 69 -12.24 -15.51 4.15
N TYR A 70 -11.09 -15.00 3.77
CA TYR A 70 -10.30 -14.09 4.59
C TYR A 70 -10.83 -12.66 4.54
N GLU A 71 -11.81 -12.39 3.69
CA GLU A 71 -12.27 -11.03 3.42
C GLU A 71 -12.70 -10.28 4.67
N ARG A 72 -13.47 -10.92 5.53
CA ARG A 72 -13.96 -10.28 6.75
C ARG A 72 -12.78 -9.87 7.66
N THR A 73 -11.85 -10.78 7.86
CA THR A 73 -10.67 -10.51 8.67
C THR A 73 -9.84 -9.39 8.06
N ALA A 74 -9.68 -9.41 6.74
CA ALA A 74 -8.92 -8.38 6.04
C ALA A 74 -9.55 -7.00 6.21
N ILE A 75 -10.86 -6.91 6.12
CA ILE A 75 -11.55 -5.64 6.29
C ILE A 75 -11.35 -5.10 7.71
N GLU A 76 -11.45 -5.96 8.71
CA GLU A 76 -11.22 -5.56 10.09
C GLU A 76 -9.79 -5.05 10.31
N LEU A 77 -8.81 -5.77 9.76
CA LEU A 77 -7.42 -5.36 9.86
C LEU A 77 -7.15 -4.06 9.12
N LEU A 78 -7.78 -3.90 7.97
CA LEU A 78 -7.64 -2.68 7.20
C LEU A 78 -8.16 -1.47 7.97
N GLN A 79 -9.31 -1.61 8.61
CA GLN A 79 -9.89 -0.53 9.41
C GLN A 79 -8.97 -0.17 10.58
N LYS A 80 -8.40 -1.17 11.24
CA LYS A 80 -7.46 -0.93 12.34
C LYS A 80 -6.21 -0.24 11.83
N HIS A 81 -5.71 -0.66 10.68
CA HIS A 81 -4.53 -0.07 10.08
C HIS A 81 -4.75 1.41 9.76
N ILE A 82 -5.88 1.73 9.15
CA ILE A 82 -6.18 3.11 8.79
C ILE A 82 -6.28 3.99 10.03
N ARG A 83 -6.96 3.51 11.05
CA ARG A 83 -7.10 4.27 12.30
C ARG A 83 -5.75 4.53 12.96
N GLN A 84 -4.92 3.51 13.05
CA GLN A 84 -3.61 3.66 13.67
C GLN A 84 -2.71 4.57 12.85
N PHE A 85 -2.76 4.42 11.53
CA PHE A 85 -1.98 5.28 10.63
C PHE A 85 -2.33 6.74 10.83
N LEU A 86 -3.62 7.05 10.88
CA LEU A 86 -4.07 8.43 11.07
C LEU A 86 -3.66 8.95 12.45
N LYS A 87 -3.75 8.11 13.45
CA LYS A 87 -3.36 8.51 14.80
C LYS A 87 -1.88 8.87 14.88
N LEU A 88 -1.03 8.09 14.21
CA LEU A 88 0.41 8.29 14.26
C LEU A 88 0.87 9.44 13.38
N ASN A 89 0.20 9.67 12.27
CA ASN A 89 0.70 10.60 11.25
C ASN A 89 -0.07 11.91 11.17
N SER A 90 -1.21 12.02 11.82
CA SER A 90 -1.98 13.26 11.80
C SER A 90 -1.33 14.31 12.70
N THR A 91 -1.34 15.57 12.23
CA THR A 91 -0.82 16.67 13.02
C THR A 91 -1.68 16.99 14.23
N LYS A 92 -2.95 16.63 14.18
CA LYS A 92 -3.86 16.87 15.29
C LYS A 92 -3.70 15.86 16.42
N GLY A 93 -2.81 14.96 16.25
CA GLY A 93 -2.27 14.15 17.35
C GLY A 93 -3.31 13.47 18.17
N ASP A 94 -3.95 12.97 18.34
CA ASP A 94 -4.82 12.22 19.23
C ASP A 94 -5.64 11.23 18.50
#